data_826eb9db2fb4667047f1b315e16b4194
#
_entry.id   826eb9db2fb4667047f1b315e16b4194
#
_cell.length_a   1.000
_cell.length_b   1.000
_cell.length_c   1.000
_cell.angle_alpha   90.00
_cell.angle_beta   90.00
_cell.angle_gamma   90.00
#
_symmetry.space_group_name_H-M   'P 1'
#
loop_
_entity.id
_entity.type
_entity.pdbx_description
1 polymer ?
#
loop_
_entity_poly.entity_id
_entity_poly.type
_entity_poly.pdbx_seq_one_letter_code
_entity_poly.pdbx_strand_id
1 'polypeptide(L)'
;MLDPKSENPEEECKRYTQLFLAEPIDIICLGIGENGHIAFNDPPVADFADPETVKVVELDQACRQQQVNDKCFESVEKVPTHALTLTVPAMMSGQYLFTVVPGSNKKNAVHHTLRDDISTKCPASILRTHENCVLFVDVDSLPVEA
;
A
#
# COMPACT_ATOMS: atom_id res chain seq x y z
N MET A 1 9.66 6.56 -13.02
CA MET A 1 9.95 5.92 -11.72
C MET A 1 10.15 7.01 -10.68
N LEU A 2 9.69 6.81 -9.45
CA LEU A 2 10.04 7.68 -8.30
C LEU A 2 11.54 7.62 -8.03
N ASP A 3 12.15 8.77 -7.74
CA ASP A 3 13.56 8.84 -7.35
C ASP A 3 13.67 8.88 -5.81
N PRO A 4 14.05 7.76 -5.17
CA PRO A 4 14.19 7.69 -3.71
C PRO A 4 15.43 8.45 -3.18
N LYS A 5 16.28 8.97 -4.07
CA LYS A 5 17.48 9.72 -3.72
C LYS A 5 17.35 11.22 -3.98
N SER A 6 16.15 11.68 -4.34
CA SER A 6 15.91 13.11 -4.55
C SER A 6 16.28 13.91 -3.30
N GLU A 7 17.03 14.97 -3.47
CA GLU A 7 17.38 15.89 -2.38
C GLU A 7 16.15 16.67 -1.86
N ASN A 8 15.10 16.77 -2.70
CA ASN A 8 13.84 17.41 -2.34
C ASN A 8 12.67 16.45 -2.59
N PRO A 9 12.24 15.66 -1.60
CA PRO A 9 11.16 14.72 -1.73
C PRO A 9 9.83 15.34 -2.17
N GLU A 10 9.53 16.56 -1.75
CA GLU A 10 8.30 17.27 -2.11
C GLU A 10 8.26 17.65 -3.60
N GLU A 11 9.39 18.06 -4.17
CA GLU A 11 9.51 18.32 -5.61
C GLU A 11 9.39 17.01 -6.41
N GLU A 12 9.94 15.94 -5.89
CA GLU A 12 9.81 14.62 -6.51
C GLU A 12 8.36 14.13 -6.49
N CYS A 13 7.61 14.34 -5.41
CA CYS A 13 6.18 14.06 -5.36
C CYS A 13 5.43 14.81 -6.45
N LYS A 14 5.70 16.11 -6.63
CA LYS A 14 5.08 16.94 -7.68
C LYS A 14 5.43 16.45 -9.08
N ARG A 15 6.72 16.18 -9.32
CA ARG A 15 7.21 15.68 -10.61
C ARG A 15 6.54 14.35 -10.96
N TYR A 16 6.50 13.42 -10.00
CA TYR A 16 5.92 12.10 -10.27
C TYR A 16 4.39 12.16 -10.40
N THR A 17 3.72 13.02 -9.64
CA THR A 17 2.28 13.30 -9.81
C THR A 17 1.96 13.72 -11.25
N GLN A 18 2.74 14.64 -11.84
CA GLN A 18 2.56 15.05 -13.23
C GLN A 18 2.70 13.89 -14.21
N LEU A 19 3.67 13.01 -13.99
CA LEU A 19 3.85 11.83 -14.83
C LEU A 19 2.71 10.81 -14.66
N PHE A 20 2.25 10.61 -13.43
CA PHE A 20 1.17 9.69 -13.12
C PHE A 20 -0.16 10.13 -13.76
N LEU A 21 -0.44 11.43 -13.75
CA LEU A 21 -1.66 12.01 -14.29
C LEU A 21 -1.61 12.29 -15.81
N ALA A 22 -0.45 12.12 -16.46
CA ALA A 22 -0.31 12.39 -17.89
C ALA A 22 -1.12 11.43 -18.77
N GLU A 23 -1.27 10.18 -18.34
CA GLU A 23 -2.03 9.16 -19.04
C GLU A 23 -2.81 8.32 -18.02
N PRO A 24 -4.00 7.79 -18.37
CA PRO A 24 -4.73 6.85 -17.53
C PRO A 24 -3.91 5.59 -17.25
N ILE A 25 -3.99 5.07 -16.04
CA ILE A 25 -3.31 3.82 -15.67
C ILE A 25 -4.26 2.65 -15.90
N ASP A 26 -3.89 1.75 -16.81
CA ASP A 26 -4.69 0.57 -17.13
C ASP A 26 -4.62 -0.47 -16.00
N ILE A 27 -3.41 -0.77 -15.50
CA ILE A 27 -3.18 -1.84 -14.53
C ILE A 27 -2.32 -1.34 -13.38
N ILE A 28 -2.77 -1.62 -12.16
CA ILE A 28 -1.98 -1.44 -10.94
C ILE A 28 -1.82 -2.81 -10.27
N CYS A 29 -0.56 -3.22 -10.08
CA CYS A 29 -0.21 -4.40 -9.30
C CYS A 29 0.17 -3.96 -7.88
N LEU A 30 -0.41 -4.58 -6.87
CA LEU A 30 -0.17 -4.24 -5.47
C LEU A 30 -0.17 -5.47 -4.54
N GLY A 31 0.33 -5.29 -3.34
CA GLY A 31 0.24 -6.23 -2.24
C GLY A 31 -0.48 -5.62 -1.05
N ILE A 32 -0.63 -6.40 0.03
CA ILE A 32 -1.18 -5.94 1.31
C ILE A 32 -0.12 -6.18 2.40
N GLY A 33 0.14 -5.16 3.22
CA GLY A 33 1.02 -5.27 4.37
C GLY A 33 0.40 -6.10 5.51
N GLU A 34 1.20 -6.49 6.50
CA GLU A 34 0.74 -7.30 7.64
C GLU A 34 -0.34 -6.60 8.48
N ASN A 35 -0.32 -5.26 8.54
CA ASN A 35 -1.32 -4.41 9.19
C ASN A 35 -2.45 -3.94 8.26
N GLY A 36 -2.53 -4.49 7.03
CA GLY A 36 -3.54 -4.11 6.04
C GLY A 36 -3.21 -2.88 5.21
N HIS A 37 -1.99 -2.32 5.30
CA HIS A 37 -1.60 -1.19 4.46
C HIS A 37 -1.51 -1.58 2.97
N ILE A 38 -1.69 -0.61 2.10
CA ILE A 38 -1.40 -0.69 0.66
C ILE A 38 -0.42 0.43 0.27
N ALA A 39 0.65 0.09 -0.46
CA ALA A 39 1.86 0.91 -0.59
C ALA A 39 2.35 1.32 0.82
N PHE A 40 2.71 2.57 1.08
CA PHE A 40 3.04 3.04 2.43
C PHE A 40 1.88 3.84 3.07
N ASN A 41 0.63 3.48 2.74
CA ASN A 41 -0.55 4.03 3.42
C ASN A 41 -0.90 3.13 4.61
N ASP A 42 -0.13 3.25 5.68
CA ASP A 42 -0.40 2.61 6.97
C ASP A 42 -1.64 3.21 7.66
N PRO A 43 -2.31 2.50 8.57
CA PRO A 43 -3.52 2.99 9.23
C PRO A 43 -3.44 4.44 9.76
N PRO A 44 -2.32 4.91 10.37
CA PRO A 44 -2.23 6.27 10.86
C PRO A 44 -2.20 7.36 9.79
N VAL A 45 -1.78 7.02 8.56
CA VAL A 45 -1.58 8.00 7.48
C VAL A 45 -2.47 7.76 6.26
N ALA A 46 -3.21 6.65 6.24
CA ALA A 46 -4.14 6.33 5.16
C ALA A 46 -5.32 7.29 5.14
N ASP A 47 -5.63 7.81 3.96
CA ASP A 47 -6.82 8.64 3.73
C ASP A 47 -7.48 8.19 2.41
N PHE A 48 -8.76 7.83 2.47
CA PHE A 48 -9.52 7.41 1.30
C PHE A 48 -9.98 8.58 0.41
N ALA A 49 -9.86 9.81 0.91
CA ALA A 49 -10.16 11.04 0.20
C ALA A 49 -8.94 11.96 0.06
N ASP A 50 -7.74 11.39 0.12
CA ASP A 50 -6.48 12.13 0.04
C ASP A 50 -6.44 13.00 -1.23
N PRO A 51 -6.22 14.31 -1.13
CA PRO A 51 -6.20 15.20 -2.29
C PRO A 51 -4.92 15.06 -3.12
N GLU A 52 -3.88 14.41 -2.57
CA GLU A 52 -2.61 14.24 -3.24
C GLU A 52 -2.57 12.94 -4.06
N THR A 53 -1.74 12.90 -5.08
CA THR A 53 -1.46 11.67 -5.86
C THR A 53 -0.26 10.93 -5.29
N VAL A 54 0.78 11.68 -4.94
CA VAL A 54 2.02 11.18 -4.33
C VAL A 54 2.34 12.07 -3.14
N LYS A 55 2.70 11.47 -2.02
CA LYS A 55 3.07 12.21 -0.80
C LYS A 55 4.26 11.58 -0.09
N VAL A 56 4.89 12.36 0.79
CA VAL A 56 5.83 11.89 1.79
C VAL A 56 5.05 11.42 3.00
N VAL A 57 5.38 10.24 3.53
CA VAL A 57 4.76 9.70 4.75
C VAL A 57 5.82 9.32 5.75
N GLU A 58 5.53 9.47 7.03
CA GLU A 58 6.29 8.86 8.10
C GLU A 58 5.89 7.39 8.22
N LEU A 59 6.89 6.49 8.27
CA LEU A 59 6.67 5.06 8.43
C LEU A 59 6.52 4.74 9.91
N ASP A 60 5.44 4.06 10.27
CA ASP A 60 5.28 3.55 11.62
C ASP A 60 6.26 2.41 11.93
N GLN A 61 6.38 2.07 13.21
CA GLN A 61 7.32 1.04 13.65
C GLN A 61 6.97 -0.35 13.11
N ALA A 62 5.67 -0.66 12.95
CA ALA A 62 5.21 -1.94 12.43
C ALA A 62 5.61 -2.09 10.95
N CYS A 63 5.40 -1.04 10.14
CA CYS A 63 5.82 -1.01 8.75
C CYS A 63 7.34 -1.13 8.61
N ARG A 64 8.11 -0.40 9.43
CA ARG A 64 9.58 -0.50 9.41
C ARG A 64 10.06 -1.89 9.83
N GLN A 65 9.43 -2.53 10.83
CA GLN A 65 9.74 -3.90 11.21
C GLN A 65 9.43 -4.89 10.10
N GLN A 66 8.33 -4.70 9.36
CA GLN A 66 8.01 -5.54 8.20
C GLN A 66 9.12 -5.50 7.14
N GLN A 67 9.72 -4.32 6.86
CA GLN A 67 10.82 -4.21 5.90
C GLN A 67 12.05 -5.07 6.31
N VAL A 68 12.27 -5.25 7.61
CA VAL A 68 13.30 -6.14 8.13
C VAL A 68 12.88 -7.61 7.98
N ASN A 69 11.63 -7.94 8.31
CA ASN A 69 11.08 -9.28 8.16
C ASN A 69 11.15 -9.76 6.70
N ASP A 70 10.86 -8.85 5.77
CA ASP A 70 10.92 -9.07 4.32
C ASP A 70 12.38 -9.04 3.78
N LYS A 71 13.38 -8.92 4.68
CA LYS A 71 14.82 -8.90 4.36
C LYS A 71 15.25 -7.75 3.42
N CYS A 72 14.48 -6.68 3.36
CA CYS A 72 14.84 -5.48 2.63
C CYS A 72 15.95 -4.69 3.34
N PHE A 73 16.00 -4.76 4.68
CA PHE A 73 17.00 -4.12 5.53
C PHE A 73 17.48 -5.09 6.62
N GLU A 74 18.71 -4.88 7.10
CA GLU A 74 19.33 -5.74 8.12
C GLU A 74 18.78 -5.48 9.52
N SER A 75 18.34 -4.25 9.83
CA SER A 75 17.78 -3.85 11.11
C SER A 75 16.84 -2.64 10.96
N VAL A 76 15.98 -2.43 11.95
CA VAL A 76 14.99 -1.33 11.94
C VAL A 76 15.67 0.05 11.92
N GLU A 77 16.85 0.18 12.53
CA GLU A 77 17.62 1.43 12.54
C GLU A 77 18.10 1.83 11.14
N LYS A 78 18.27 0.83 10.24
CA LYS A 78 18.65 1.06 8.83
C LYS A 78 17.47 1.35 7.93
N VAL A 79 16.25 1.10 8.38
CA VAL A 79 15.03 1.44 7.61
C VAL A 79 14.80 2.93 7.68
N PRO A 80 14.61 3.63 6.55
CA PRO A 80 14.23 5.04 6.55
C PRO A 80 13.00 5.31 7.42
N THR A 81 12.93 6.50 8.00
CA THR A 81 11.75 6.93 8.77
C THR A 81 10.63 7.48 7.92
N HIS A 82 10.92 7.83 6.67
CA HIS A 82 9.96 8.38 5.71
C HIS A 82 10.05 7.64 4.38
N ALA A 83 8.96 7.64 3.64
CA ALA A 83 8.87 7.08 2.30
C ALA A 83 8.04 7.98 1.38
N LEU A 84 8.24 7.84 0.07
CA LEU A 84 7.33 8.38 -0.95
C LEU A 84 6.29 7.32 -1.27
N THR A 85 5.02 7.70 -1.29
CA THR A 85 3.94 6.76 -1.59
C THR A 85 2.92 7.35 -2.57
N LEU A 86 2.37 6.50 -3.44
CA LEU A 86 1.08 6.77 -4.07
C LEU A 86 0.00 6.74 -2.99
N THR A 87 -0.94 7.67 -3.04
CA THR A 87 -2.08 7.72 -2.13
C THR A 87 -3.10 6.63 -2.45
N VAL A 88 -4.03 6.37 -1.53
CA VAL A 88 -5.09 5.39 -1.77
C VAL A 88 -5.94 5.77 -2.98
N PRO A 89 -6.44 7.02 -3.16
CA PRO A 89 -7.18 7.40 -4.36
C PRO A 89 -6.37 7.23 -5.65
N ALA A 90 -5.07 7.52 -5.64
CA ALA A 90 -4.22 7.34 -6.80
C ALA A 90 -4.14 5.85 -7.20
N MET A 91 -3.97 4.94 -6.24
CA MET A 91 -3.99 3.50 -6.55
C MET A 91 -5.37 3.01 -7.00
N MET A 92 -6.44 3.53 -6.41
CA MET A 92 -7.81 3.17 -6.80
C MET A 92 -8.22 3.74 -8.17
N SER A 93 -7.42 4.62 -8.77
CA SER A 93 -7.70 5.18 -10.11
C SER A 93 -7.31 4.27 -11.28
N GLY A 94 -6.59 3.18 -11.03
CA GLY A 94 -6.27 2.20 -12.07
C GLY A 94 -7.53 1.52 -12.64
N GLN A 95 -7.53 1.19 -13.92
CA GLN A 95 -8.66 0.52 -14.54
C GLN A 95 -8.84 -0.91 -14.00
N TYR A 96 -7.72 -1.61 -13.76
CA TYR A 96 -7.68 -2.95 -13.17
C TYR A 96 -6.68 -3.00 -12.02
N LEU A 97 -7.07 -3.58 -10.91
CA LEU A 97 -6.20 -3.82 -9.77
C LEU A 97 -5.93 -5.31 -9.60
N PHE A 98 -4.67 -5.69 -9.59
CA PHE A 98 -4.23 -7.06 -9.29
C PHE A 98 -3.46 -7.06 -7.97
N THR A 99 -4.10 -7.61 -6.94
CA THR A 99 -3.55 -7.65 -5.59
C THR A 99 -3.03 -9.05 -5.28
N VAL A 100 -1.74 -9.19 -5.01
CA VAL A 100 -1.09 -10.50 -4.76
C VAL A 100 -0.58 -10.54 -3.32
N VAL A 101 -1.10 -11.48 -2.53
CA VAL A 101 -0.87 -11.52 -1.07
C VAL A 101 -0.57 -12.95 -0.60
N PRO A 102 0.63 -13.47 -0.83
CA PRO A 102 1.04 -14.79 -0.38
C PRO A 102 1.57 -14.79 1.06
N GLY A 103 1.50 -15.96 1.71
CA GLY A 103 2.19 -16.27 2.95
C GLY A 103 1.35 -16.10 4.22
N SER A 104 1.64 -16.94 5.20
CA SER A 104 0.87 -17.07 6.45
C SER A 104 0.83 -15.81 7.30
N ASN A 105 1.87 -14.97 7.25
CA ASN A 105 1.93 -13.69 7.95
C ASN A 105 0.92 -12.65 7.42
N LYS A 106 0.33 -12.90 6.25
CA LYS A 106 -0.69 -12.04 5.63
C LYS A 106 -2.13 -12.47 5.94
N LYS A 107 -2.33 -13.62 6.57
CA LYS A 107 -3.65 -14.21 6.80
C LYS A 107 -4.62 -13.28 7.53
N ASN A 108 -4.15 -12.60 8.58
CA ASN A 108 -4.99 -11.66 9.34
C ASN A 108 -5.33 -10.41 8.49
N ALA A 109 -4.35 -9.87 7.76
CA ALA A 109 -4.58 -8.73 6.88
C ALA A 109 -5.59 -9.06 5.77
N VAL A 110 -5.51 -10.25 5.17
CA VAL A 110 -6.48 -10.73 4.18
C VAL A 110 -7.87 -10.90 4.82
N HIS A 111 -7.95 -11.47 6.04
CA HIS A 111 -9.20 -11.58 6.79
C HIS A 111 -9.86 -10.21 7.00
N HIS A 112 -9.13 -9.25 7.57
CA HIS A 112 -9.62 -7.90 7.82
C HIS A 112 -10.02 -7.19 6.52
N THR A 113 -9.22 -7.35 5.46
CA THR A 113 -9.54 -6.80 4.12
C THR A 113 -10.89 -7.30 3.61
N LEU A 114 -11.21 -8.58 3.80
CA LEU A 114 -12.40 -9.20 3.21
C LEU A 114 -13.66 -9.11 4.10
N ARG A 115 -13.50 -9.01 5.43
CA ARG A 115 -14.62 -9.22 6.38
C ARG A 115 -14.97 -8.00 7.23
N ASP A 116 -13.99 -7.15 7.58
CA ASP A 116 -14.24 -6.00 8.43
C ASP A 116 -14.92 -4.86 7.65
N ASP A 117 -15.38 -3.85 8.37
CA ASP A 117 -15.89 -2.62 7.78
C ASP A 117 -14.79 -1.92 6.96
N ILE A 118 -15.19 -1.28 5.86
CA ILE A 118 -14.27 -0.51 5.04
C ILE A 118 -13.82 0.71 5.83
N SER A 119 -12.56 0.73 6.22
CA SER A 119 -12.01 1.83 7.02
C SER A 119 -10.49 1.93 6.89
N THR A 120 -9.95 3.08 7.26
CA THR A 120 -8.50 3.31 7.29
C THR A 120 -7.76 2.52 8.37
N LYS A 121 -8.47 1.82 9.26
CA LYS A 121 -7.87 0.85 10.19
C LYS A 121 -7.31 -0.39 9.48
N CYS A 122 -7.87 -0.73 8.32
CA CYS A 122 -7.35 -1.69 7.36
C CYS A 122 -7.46 -1.08 5.97
N PRO A 123 -6.46 -0.29 5.52
CA PRO A 123 -6.55 0.45 4.26
C PRO A 123 -6.88 -0.41 3.06
N ALA A 124 -6.41 -1.66 3.02
CA ALA A 124 -6.73 -2.62 1.96
C ALA A 124 -8.24 -2.93 1.85
N SER A 125 -9.05 -2.67 2.89
CA SER A 125 -10.49 -2.90 2.85
C SER A 125 -11.18 -2.09 1.74
N ILE A 126 -10.62 -0.93 1.34
CA ILE A 126 -11.14 -0.10 0.25
C ILE A 126 -11.12 -0.83 -1.11
N LEU A 127 -10.23 -1.79 -1.30
CA LEU A 127 -10.12 -2.55 -2.55
C LEU A 127 -11.43 -3.25 -2.93
N ARG A 128 -12.29 -3.57 -1.95
CA ARG A 128 -13.62 -4.14 -2.18
C ARG A 128 -14.59 -3.21 -2.90
N THR A 129 -14.30 -1.91 -2.96
CA THR A 129 -15.13 -0.95 -3.68
C THR A 129 -14.76 -0.80 -5.14
N HIS A 130 -13.65 -1.40 -5.56
CA HIS A 130 -13.18 -1.28 -6.93
C HIS A 130 -13.79 -2.39 -7.81
N GLU A 131 -14.44 -2.01 -8.92
CA GLU A 131 -15.18 -2.93 -9.79
C GLU A 131 -14.29 -4.01 -10.43
N ASN A 132 -13.04 -3.69 -10.71
CA ASN A 132 -12.09 -4.55 -11.41
C ASN A 132 -10.88 -4.90 -10.54
N CYS A 133 -11.09 -5.18 -9.25
CA CYS A 133 -10.03 -5.64 -8.35
C CYS A 133 -10.06 -7.16 -8.23
N VAL A 134 -8.91 -7.80 -8.44
CA VAL A 134 -8.73 -9.24 -8.26
C VAL A 134 -7.69 -9.48 -7.16
N LEU A 135 -8.07 -10.22 -6.13
CA LEU A 135 -7.19 -10.61 -5.03
C LEU A 135 -6.70 -12.05 -5.24
N PHE A 136 -5.40 -12.22 -5.34
CA PHE A 136 -4.71 -13.51 -5.40
C PHE A 136 -4.10 -13.83 -4.04
N VAL A 137 -4.49 -14.96 -3.48
CA VAL A 137 -3.99 -15.49 -2.20
C VAL A 137 -3.52 -16.93 -2.39
N ASP A 138 -2.61 -17.38 -1.54
CA ASP A 138 -2.24 -18.79 -1.44
C ASP A 138 -2.99 -19.49 -0.27
N VAL A 139 -2.74 -20.77 -0.10
CA VAL A 139 -3.35 -21.56 0.98
C VAL A 139 -2.98 -21.07 2.38
N ASP A 140 -1.81 -20.43 2.50
CA ASP A 140 -1.29 -19.97 3.78
C ASP A 140 -1.86 -18.60 4.18
N SER A 141 -2.11 -17.73 3.21
CA SER A 141 -2.71 -16.40 3.44
C SER A 141 -4.24 -16.41 3.40
N LEU A 142 -4.87 -17.48 2.86
CA LEU A 142 -6.32 -17.60 2.84
C LEU A 142 -6.87 -17.77 4.26
N PRO A 143 -7.79 -16.90 4.73
CA PRO A 143 -8.46 -17.11 6.01
C PRO A 143 -9.30 -18.39 5.99
N VAL A 144 -9.11 -19.26 6.98
CA VAL A 144 -10.00 -20.39 7.18
C VAL A 144 -11.35 -19.85 7.63
N GLU A 145 -12.43 -20.23 6.97
CA GLU A 145 -13.78 -19.93 7.45
C GLU A 145 -13.98 -20.59 8.82
N ALA A 146 -14.30 -19.77 9.82
CA ALA A 146 -14.75 -20.24 11.12
C ALA A 146 -16.26 -20.35 11.12
#